data_2f74004398184949fab7fe507bbf57ab
#
_entry.id   2f74004398184949fab7fe507bbf57ab
#
_cell.length_a   1.000
_cell.length_b   1.000
_cell.length_c   1.000
_cell.angle_alpha   90.00
_cell.angle_beta   90.00
_cell.angle_gamma   90.00
#
_symmetry.space_group_name_H-M   'P 1'
#
loop_
_entity.id
_entity.type
_entity.pdbx_description
1 polymer ?
#
loop_
_entity_poly.entity_id
_entity_poly.type
_entity_poly.pdbx_seq_one_letter_code
_entity_poly.pdbx_strand_id
1 'polypeptide(L)'
;MANSSKPDLKLLALAESGTVNPHAQDVQDVAFIGNDFFDARDLVQVRYEMLRRVRSEGQSIADIATRFGVSRPTFYKVQADFERAGLAGLLPAKRGPHGPHKITAEVMAFIETARTQEEGLDAQVLVERIAQHFGLAVHRRTVERALARSKKKRP
;
A
#
# COMPACT_ATOMS: atom_id res chain seq x y z
N MET A 1 -15.30 -33.24 -20.99
CA MET A 1 -15.40 -31.98 -21.75
C MET A 1 -15.07 -30.85 -20.82
N ALA A 2 -13.90 -30.24 -20.96
CA ALA A 2 -13.48 -29.13 -20.16
C ALA A 2 -14.33 -27.90 -20.50
N ASN A 3 -15.14 -27.46 -19.59
CA ASN A 3 -15.92 -26.25 -19.71
C ASN A 3 -14.94 -25.05 -19.65
N SER A 4 -14.55 -24.55 -20.80
CA SER A 4 -13.72 -23.35 -20.95
C SER A 4 -14.58 -22.15 -20.51
N SER A 5 -14.64 -21.90 -19.22
CA SER A 5 -15.28 -20.69 -18.71
C SER A 5 -14.49 -19.49 -19.25
N LYS A 6 -15.20 -18.58 -19.95
CA LYS A 6 -14.61 -17.31 -20.40
C LYS A 6 -13.92 -16.62 -19.23
N PRO A 7 -12.72 -16.04 -19.41
CA PRO A 7 -12.01 -15.36 -18.35
C PRO A 7 -12.89 -14.23 -17.81
N ASP A 8 -12.97 -14.12 -16.48
CA ASP A 8 -13.69 -13.02 -15.82
C ASP A 8 -12.86 -11.73 -15.99
N LEU A 9 -13.18 -10.95 -17.01
CA LEU A 9 -12.48 -9.72 -17.37
C LEU A 9 -12.51 -8.69 -16.24
N LYS A 10 -13.60 -8.66 -15.47
CA LYS A 10 -13.71 -7.77 -14.31
C LYS A 10 -12.73 -8.15 -13.22
N LEU A 11 -12.64 -9.43 -12.89
CA LEU A 11 -11.70 -9.92 -11.89
C LEU A 11 -10.24 -9.68 -12.31
N LEU A 12 -9.92 -9.84 -13.59
CA LEU A 12 -8.59 -9.53 -14.13
C LEU A 12 -8.26 -8.04 -13.96
N ALA A 13 -9.18 -7.14 -14.32
CA ALA A 13 -9.00 -5.69 -14.14
C ALA A 13 -8.82 -5.29 -12.67
N LEU A 14 -9.60 -5.88 -11.76
CA LEU A 14 -9.46 -5.66 -10.31
C LEU A 14 -8.11 -6.15 -9.80
N ALA A 15 -7.63 -7.28 -10.29
CA ALA A 15 -6.32 -7.83 -9.91
C ALA A 15 -5.18 -6.94 -10.42
N GLU A 16 -5.26 -6.45 -11.65
CA GLU A 16 -4.27 -5.56 -12.26
C GLU A 16 -4.19 -4.22 -11.51
N SER A 17 -5.34 -3.66 -11.13
CA SER A 17 -5.41 -2.42 -10.33
C SER A 17 -5.09 -2.62 -8.84
N GLY A 18 -4.99 -3.87 -8.38
CA GLY A 18 -4.76 -4.20 -6.97
C GLY A 18 -5.96 -3.91 -6.06
N THR A 19 -7.18 -3.86 -6.64
CA THR A 19 -8.43 -3.53 -5.93
C THR A 19 -9.31 -4.74 -5.65
N VAL A 20 -8.78 -5.96 -5.80
CA VAL A 20 -9.51 -7.17 -5.39
C VAL A 20 -9.71 -7.17 -3.88
N ASN A 21 -10.97 -7.39 -3.46
CA ASN A 21 -11.29 -7.59 -2.06
C ASN A 21 -10.95 -9.03 -1.64
N PRO A 22 -9.95 -9.24 -0.77
CA PRO A 22 -9.58 -10.59 -0.32
C PRO A 22 -10.62 -11.23 0.60
N HIS A 23 -11.57 -10.43 1.11
CA HIS A 23 -12.62 -10.83 2.04
C HIS A 23 -14.02 -10.67 1.44
N ALA A 24 -14.15 -10.91 0.13
CA ALA A 24 -15.43 -10.78 -0.57
C ALA A 24 -16.54 -11.68 0.01
N GLN A 25 -16.16 -12.86 0.51
CA GLN A 25 -17.08 -13.82 1.13
C GLN A 25 -17.65 -13.33 2.48
N ASP A 26 -17.00 -12.37 3.13
CA ASP A 26 -17.42 -11.83 4.43
C ASP A 26 -18.44 -10.68 4.27
N VAL A 27 -18.67 -10.21 3.04
CA VAL A 27 -19.64 -9.17 2.73
C VAL A 27 -21.03 -9.78 2.66
N GLN A 28 -21.87 -9.46 3.65
CA GLN A 28 -23.23 -9.98 3.83
C GLN A 28 -24.31 -8.91 3.60
N ASP A 29 -23.95 -7.72 3.13
CA ASP A 29 -24.93 -6.69 2.83
C ASP A 29 -25.81 -7.09 1.64
N VAL A 30 -27.11 -6.92 1.78
CA VAL A 30 -28.12 -7.36 0.80
C VAL A 30 -27.94 -6.75 -0.59
N ALA A 31 -27.31 -5.57 -0.69
CA ALA A 31 -27.01 -4.95 -1.99
C ALA A 31 -25.98 -5.74 -2.80
N PHE A 32 -25.10 -6.48 -2.12
CA PHE A 32 -24.08 -7.33 -2.76
C PHE A 32 -24.55 -8.77 -2.98
N ILE A 33 -25.69 -9.15 -2.39
CA ILE A 33 -26.26 -10.48 -2.52
C ILE A 33 -27.36 -10.43 -3.58
N GLY A 34 -27.15 -11.04 -4.73
CA GLY A 34 -28.16 -11.13 -5.79
C GLY A 34 -28.34 -9.87 -6.63
N ASN A 35 -27.36 -8.98 -6.67
CA ASN A 35 -27.37 -7.79 -7.52
C ASN A 35 -26.12 -7.77 -8.40
N ASP A 36 -26.31 -7.73 -9.72
CA ASP A 36 -25.19 -7.73 -10.68
C ASP A 36 -24.41 -6.42 -10.72
N PHE A 37 -24.96 -5.33 -10.17
CA PHE A 37 -24.29 -4.03 -10.13
C PHE A 37 -23.23 -3.98 -9.02
N PHE A 38 -23.56 -4.52 -7.82
CA PHE A 38 -22.65 -4.53 -6.69
C PHE A 38 -21.82 -5.81 -6.67
N ASP A 39 -20.50 -5.67 -6.66
CA ASP A 39 -19.57 -6.80 -6.65
C ASP A 39 -18.74 -6.79 -5.36
N ALA A 40 -18.96 -7.76 -4.49
CA ALA A 40 -18.20 -7.88 -3.24
C ALA A 40 -16.69 -8.07 -3.46
N ARG A 41 -16.26 -8.47 -4.65
CA ARG A 41 -14.85 -8.59 -5.03
C ARG A 41 -14.19 -7.25 -5.32
N ASP A 42 -14.97 -6.20 -5.60
CA ASP A 42 -14.48 -4.84 -5.80
C ASP A 42 -14.34 -4.11 -4.46
N LEU A 43 -13.09 -4.00 -3.98
CA LEU A 43 -12.79 -3.37 -2.70
C LEU A 43 -13.21 -1.89 -2.63
N VAL A 44 -13.12 -1.17 -3.74
CA VAL A 44 -13.49 0.25 -3.79
C VAL A 44 -15.00 0.41 -3.67
N GLN A 45 -15.76 -0.42 -4.36
CA GLN A 45 -17.22 -0.43 -4.30
C GLN A 45 -17.71 -0.81 -2.90
N VAL A 46 -17.13 -1.84 -2.29
CA VAL A 46 -17.43 -2.26 -0.92
C VAL A 46 -17.16 -1.11 0.08
N ARG A 47 -16.02 -0.46 0.00
CA ARG A 47 -15.66 0.66 0.88
C ARG A 47 -16.57 1.87 0.70
N TYR A 48 -16.91 2.20 -0.54
CA TYR A 48 -17.80 3.32 -0.83
C TYR A 48 -19.21 3.08 -0.28
N GLU A 49 -19.79 1.92 -0.55
CA GLU A 49 -21.14 1.59 -0.13
C GLU A 49 -21.24 1.50 1.41
N MET A 50 -20.22 0.96 2.06
CA MET A 50 -20.12 0.92 3.52
C MET A 50 -20.22 2.34 4.13
N LEU A 51 -19.49 3.32 3.58
CA LEU A 51 -19.55 4.70 4.04
C LEU A 51 -20.88 5.36 3.71
N ARG A 52 -21.41 5.10 2.52
CA ARG A 52 -22.69 5.65 2.07
C ARG A 52 -23.84 5.23 2.99
N ARG A 53 -23.88 3.95 3.39
CA ARG A 53 -24.89 3.43 4.32
C ARG A 53 -24.93 4.19 5.65
N VAL A 54 -23.76 4.46 6.22
CA VAL A 54 -23.70 5.21 7.48
C VAL A 54 -24.05 6.68 7.26
N ARG A 55 -23.51 7.34 6.22
CA ARG A 55 -23.69 8.79 6.03
C ARG A 55 -25.06 9.19 5.49
N SER A 56 -25.59 8.42 4.55
CA SER A 56 -26.82 8.78 3.83
C SER A 56 -28.05 8.09 4.40
N GLU A 57 -27.91 6.90 4.97
CA GLU A 57 -29.00 6.13 5.53
C GLU A 57 -29.04 6.11 7.06
N GLY A 58 -28.03 6.72 7.72
CA GLY A 58 -27.96 6.82 9.18
C GLY A 58 -27.79 5.48 9.90
N GLN A 59 -27.31 4.46 9.21
CA GLN A 59 -27.09 3.13 9.80
C GLN A 59 -25.94 3.15 10.80
N SER A 60 -26.01 2.30 11.83
CA SER A 60 -24.98 2.25 12.85
C SER A 60 -23.66 1.70 12.29
N ILE A 61 -22.54 2.28 12.71
CA ILE A 61 -21.20 1.81 12.30
C ILE A 61 -20.97 0.35 12.72
N ALA A 62 -21.53 -0.07 13.87
CA ALA A 62 -21.39 -1.43 14.35
C ALA A 62 -22.05 -2.45 13.43
N ASP A 63 -23.29 -2.16 13.01
CA ASP A 63 -24.05 -3.03 12.12
C ASP A 63 -23.43 -3.09 10.73
N ILE A 64 -23.00 -1.93 10.21
CA ILE A 64 -22.38 -1.84 8.90
C ILE A 64 -21.02 -2.57 8.91
N ALA A 65 -20.18 -2.38 9.91
CA ALA A 65 -18.92 -3.10 10.03
C ALA A 65 -19.14 -4.63 9.99
N THR A 66 -20.15 -5.11 10.71
CA THR A 66 -20.51 -6.54 10.71
C THR A 66 -21.00 -7.01 9.34
N ARG A 67 -21.92 -6.27 8.69
CA ARG A 67 -22.46 -6.64 7.36
C ARG A 67 -21.41 -6.63 6.25
N PHE A 68 -20.43 -5.75 6.35
CA PHE A 68 -19.34 -5.64 5.37
C PHE A 68 -18.10 -6.46 5.74
N GLY A 69 -18.15 -7.26 6.81
CA GLY A 69 -17.05 -8.13 7.22
C GLY A 69 -15.80 -7.38 7.64
N VAL A 70 -15.93 -6.16 8.17
CA VAL A 70 -14.79 -5.33 8.59
C VAL A 70 -14.82 -5.01 10.08
N SER A 71 -13.66 -4.68 10.65
CA SER A 71 -13.60 -4.18 12.02
C SER A 71 -13.98 -2.68 12.08
N ARG A 72 -14.45 -2.19 13.23
CA ARG A 72 -14.68 -0.76 13.45
C ARG A 72 -13.45 0.11 13.19
N PRO A 73 -12.24 -0.25 13.64
CA PRO A 73 -11.03 0.50 13.26
C PRO A 73 -10.80 0.59 11.76
N THR A 74 -11.10 -0.49 11.01
CA THR A 74 -11.04 -0.49 9.54
C THR A 74 -12.05 0.49 8.95
N PHE A 75 -13.29 0.53 9.48
CA PHE A 75 -14.28 1.50 9.05
C PHE A 75 -13.80 2.94 9.22
N TYR A 76 -13.31 3.30 10.42
CA TYR A 76 -12.82 4.66 10.70
C TYR A 76 -11.62 5.04 9.84
N LYS A 77 -10.73 4.07 9.56
CA LYS A 77 -9.60 4.30 8.66
C LYS A 77 -10.08 4.63 7.24
N VAL A 78 -11.02 3.84 6.70
CA VAL A 78 -11.60 4.07 5.37
C VAL A 78 -12.32 5.41 5.31
N GLN A 79 -13.05 5.78 6.36
CA GLN A 79 -13.71 7.07 6.47
C GLN A 79 -12.71 8.23 6.42
N ALA A 80 -11.64 8.18 7.21
CA ALA A 80 -10.61 9.21 7.23
C ALA A 80 -9.89 9.32 5.88
N ASP A 81 -9.59 8.20 5.23
CA ASP A 81 -8.98 8.17 3.90
C ASP A 81 -9.90 8.80 2.83
N PHE A 82 -11.21 8.54 2.91
CA PHE A 82 -12.20 9.17 2.04
C PHE A 82 -12.34 10.69 2.31
N GLU A 83 -12.36 11.11 3.56
CA GLU A 83 -12.43 12.53 3.93
C GLU A 83 -11.21 13.31 3.44
N ARG A 84 -10.04 12.68 3.44
CA ARG A 84 -8.79 13.28 2.97
C ARG A 84 -8.67 13.38 1.46
N ALA A 85 -9.11 12.36 0.71
CA ALA A 85 -8.82 12.23 -0.72
C ALA A 85 -10.02 11.81 -1.59
N GLY A 86 -11.24 11.82 -1.05
CA GLY A 86 -12.44 11.40 -1.78
C GLY A 86 -12.37 9.94 -2.23
N LEU A 87 -12.88 9.65 -3.42
CA LEU A 87 -12.86 8.30 -3.98
C LEU A 87 -11.45 7.73 -4.15
N ALA A 88 -10.46 8.57 -4.43
CA ALA A 88 -9.06 8.14 -4.52
C ALA A 88 -8.52 7.59 -3.18
N GLY A 89 -9.04 8.07 -2.05
CA GLY A 89 -8.71 7.56 -0.72
C GLY A 89 -9.22 6.14 -0.46
N LEU A 90 -10.19 5.66 -1.24
CA LEU A 90 -10.69 4.29 -1.12
C LEU A 90 -9.80 3.25 -1.80
N LEU A 91 -8.90 3.68 -2.68
CA LEU A 91 -7.93 2.79 -3.29
C LEU A 91 -6.99 2.22 -2.23
N PRO A 92 -6.63 0.93 -2.31
CA PRO A 92 -5.68 0.34 -1.39
C PRO A 92 -4.31 1.02 -1.55
N ALA A 93 -3.72 1.43 -0.43
CA ALA A 93 -2.35 1.93 -0.43
C ALA A 93 -1.39 0.81 -0.87
N LYS A 94 -0.37 1.16 -1.66
CA LYS A 94 0.69 0.20 -2.00
C LYS A 94 1.29 -0.37 -0.71
N ARG A 95 1.22 -1.68 -0.58
CA ARG A 95 1.85 -2.39 0.55
C ARG A 95 3.36 -2.34 0.40
N GLY A 96 4.04 -2.07 1.48
CA GLY A 96 5.50 -2.07 1.52
C GLY A 96 6.07 -0.85 2.24
N PRO A 97 7.36 -0.88 2.56
CA PRO A 97 8.03 0.27 3.16
C PRO A 97 8.02 1.46 2.18
N HIS A 98 7.62 2.61 2.67
CA HIS A 98 7.58 3.87 1.91
C HIS A 98 9.00 4.44 1.61
N GLY A 99 9.95 3.57 1.26
CA GLY A 99 11.33 3.92 0.98
C GLY A 99 12.30 3.61 2.12
N PRO A 100 13.58 3.85 1.94
CA PRO A 100 14.59 3.63 2.96
C PRO A 100 14.47 4.72 4.05
N HIS A 101 14.00 4.35 5.24
CA HIS A 101 13.83 5.30 6.36
C HIS A 101 15.15 5.92 6.85
N LYS A 102 16.28 5.25 6.66
CA LYS A 102 17.58 5.70 7.16
C LYS A 102 18.49 6.29 6.08
N ILE A 103 18.45 5.80 4.86
CA ILE A 103 19.25 6.33 3.75
C ILE A 103 18.37 7.26 2.92
N THR A 104 18.34 8.53 3.29
CA THR A 104 17.67 9.60 2.54
C THR A 104 18.44 9.95 1.27
N ALA A 105 17.86 10.82 0.42
CA ALA A 105 18.55 11.32 -0.77
C ALA A 105 19.83 12.08 -0.41
N GLU A 106 19.83 12.82 0.70
CA GLU A 106 21.02 13.54 1.22
C GLU A 106 22.13 12.59 1.64
N VAL A 107 21.78 11.55 2.42
CA VAL A 107 22.71 10.52 2.84
C VAL A 107 23.29 9.78 1.62
N MET A 108 22.45 9.54 0.60
CA MET A 108 22.90 8.89 -0.62
C MET A 108 23.88 9.76 -1.41
N ALA A 109 23.59 11.05 -1.57
CA ALA A 109 24.48 12.02 -2.22
C ALA A 109 25.84 12.12 -1.48
N PHE A 110 25.81 12.14 -0.15
CA PHE A 110 27.03 12.11 0.67
C PHE A 110 27.86 10.83 0.42
N ILE A 111 27.23 9.65 0.39
CA ILE A 111 27.90 8.39 0.08
C ILE A 111 28.54 8.42 -1.32
N GLU A 112 27.83 8.94 -2.31
CA GLU A 112 28.34 9.03 -3.69
C GLU A 112 29.52 10.00 -3.80
N THR A 113 29.45 11.14 -3.12
CA THR A 113 30.55 12.12 -3.06
C THR A 113 31.77 11.53 -2.37
N ALA A 114 31.62 10.88 -1.23
CA ALA A 114 32.73 10.25 -0.52
C ALA A 114 33.43 9.18 -1.37
N ARG A 115 32.67 8.39 -2.13
CA ARG A 115 33.24 7.37 -3.04
C ARG A 115 33.91 7.94 -4.30
N THR A 116 33.49 9.13 -4.72
CA THR A 116 34.15 9.82 -5.82
C THR A 116 35.51 10.40 -5.40
N GLN A 117 35.62 10.83 -4.15
CA GLN A 117 36.85 11.36 -3.57
C GLN A 117 37.85 10.27 -3.20
N GLU A 118 37.38 9.12 -2.75
CA GLU A 118 38.18 7.98 -2.34
C GLU A 118 37.66 6.69 -3.01
N GLU A 119 38.31 6.22 -4.06
CA GLU A 119 37.99 4.95 -4.71
C GLU A 119 38.22 3.76 -3.78
N GLY A 120 37.22 2.88 -3.68
CA GLY A 120 37.32 1.63 -2.89
C GLY A 120 36.94 1.73 -1.42
N LEU A 121 36.31 2.85 -0.98
CA LEU A 121 35.83 2.99 0.40
C LEU A 121 34.94 1.79 0.82
N ASP A 122 35.37 1.13 1.91
CA ASP A 122 34.57 0.04 2.50
C ASP A 122 33.27 0.59 3.08
N ALA A 123 32.22 -0.24 3.03
CA ALA A 123 30.90 0.08 3.59
C ALA A 123 30.94 0.37 5.09
N GLN A 124 31.91 -0.20 5.83
CA GLN A 124 32.11 0.07 7.25
C GLN A 124 32.55 1.51 7.50
N VAL A 125 33.50 2.00 6.71
CA VAL A 125 33.96 3.39 6.79
C VAL A 125 32.83 4.38 6.46
N LEU A 126 32.00 4.04 5.49
CA LEU A 126 30.81 4.84 5.16
C LEU A 126 29.81 4.89 6.31
N VAL A 127 29.61 3.77 7.04
CA VAL A 127 28.74 3.73 8.25
C VAL A 127 29.25 4.72 9.30
N GLU A 128 30.55 4.74 9.57
CA GLU A 128 31.15 5.65 10.56
C GLU A 128 31.03 7.12 10.13
N ARG A 129 31.31 7.43 8.86
CA ARG A 129 31.15 8.78 8.31
C ARG A 129 29.69 9.27 8.34
N ILE A 130 28.72 8.38 8.04
CA ILE A 130 27.30 8.70 8.14
C ILE A 130 26.91 8.98 9.59
N ALA A 131 27.40 8.18 10.53
CA ALA A 131 27.14 8.39 11.96
C ALA A 131 27.72 9.73 12.46
N GLN A 132 28.92 10.09 12.03
CA GLN A 132 29.57 11.35 12.39
C GLN A 132 28.87 12.57 11.77
N HIS A 133 28.47 12.49 10.50
CA HIS A 133 27.95 13.65 9.76
C HIS A 133 26.44 13.87 9.98
N PHE A 134 25.65 12.79 10.06
CA PHE A 134 24.18 12.84 10.18
C PHE A 134 23.65 12.40 11.54
N GLY A 135 24.50 11.90 12.44
CA GLY A 135 24.04 11.30 13.70
C GLY A 135 23.23 10.02 13.53
N LEU A 136 23.32 9.38 12.37
CA LEU A 136 22.48 8.24 11.98
C LEU A 136 23.23 6.92 12.16
N ALA A 137 22.73 6.07 13.06
CA ALA A 137 23.22 4.69 13.17
C ALA A 137 22.61 3.83 12.06
N VAL A 138 23.41 3.45 11.07
CA VAL A 138 23.06 2.55 9.98
C VAL A 138 23.89 1.29 10.05
N HIS A 139 23.31 0.16 9.62
CA HIS A 139 24.05 -1.09 9.55
C HIS A 139 24.80 -1.19 8.20
N ARG A 140 26.00 -1.76 8.17
CA ARG A 140 26.84 -1.98 6.97
C ARG A 140 26.00 -2.54 5.80
N ARG A 141 25.20 -3.56 6.02
CA ARG A 141 24.34 -4.18 5.00
C ARG A 141 23.28 -3.22 4.40
N THR A 142 22.87 -2.19 5.15
CA THR A 142 21.96 -1.15 4.65
C THR A 142 22.66 -0.25 3.64
N VAL A 143 23.91 0.11 3.90
CA VAL A 143 24.76 0.88 2.99
C VAL A 143 25.06 0.08 1.73
N GLU A 144 25.47 -1.18 1.86
CA GLU A 144 25.74 -2.09 0.72
C GLU A 144 24.51 -2.24 -0.20
N ARG A 145 23.31 -2.41 0.38
CA ARG A 145 22.04 -2.49 -0.38
C ARG A 145 21.71 -1.17 -1.09
N ALA A 146 21.96 -0.03 -0.45
CA ALA A 146 21.74 1.27 -1.06
C ALA A 146 22.67 1.48 -2.26
N LEU A 147 23.93 1.13 -2.14
CA LEU A 147 24.92 1.18 -3.22
C LEU A 147 24.56 0.24 -4.39
N ALA A 148 24.10 -0.97 -4.10
CA ALA A 148 23.67 -1.92 -5.13
C ALA A 148 22.46 -1.39 -5.91
N ARG A 149 21.52 -0.71 -5.25
CA ARG A 149 20.35 -0.08 -5.89
C ARG A 149 20.75 1.11 -6.76
N SER A 150 21.68 1.94 -6.30
CA SER A 150 22.19 3.09 -7.07
C SER A 150 22.85 2.64 -8.36
N LYS A 151 23.70 1.58 -8.32
CA LYS A 151 24.33 1.00 -9.52
C LYS A 151 23.33 0.48 -10.54
N LYS A 152 22.21 -0.10 -10.09
CA LYS A 152 21.17 -0.65 -10.99
C LYS A 152 20.29 0.43 -11.64
N LYS A 153 20.33 1.66 -11.12
CA LYS A 153 19.49 2.79 -11.57
C LYS A 153 20.20 3.72 -12.55
N ARG A 154 21.51 3.52 -12.77
CA ARG A 154 22.27 4.21 -13.84
C ARG A 154 22.10 3.39 -15.13
N PRO A 155 21.55 4.00 -16.20
CA PRO A 155 21.44 3.36 -17.52
C PRO A 155 22.82 3.03 -18.09
#